data_00ae5fdab10e258d5e4cbd72ffcd503b
#
_entry.id   00ae5fdab10e258d5e4cbd72ffcd503b
#
_cell.length_a   1.000
_cell.length_b   1.000
_cell.length_c   1.000
_cell.angle_alpha   90.00
_cell.angle_beta   90.00
_cell.angle_gamma   90.00
#
_symmetry.space_group_name_H-M   'P 1'
#
loop_
_entity.id
_entity.type
_entity.pdbx_description
1 polymer ?
#
loop_
_entity_poly.entity_id
_entity_poly.type
_entity_poly.pdbx_seq_one_letter_code
_entity_poly.pdbx_strand_id
1 'polypeptide(L)'
;PDYINMMMENKWLGSKTEQGFYKKVKNADGKSEIHGLNLDSYQYENQGKANFATLELTKNIDKPIDRFKVLIGGKDKAGELYRKSLGALFAYVSHKIPEISDELYKVDDAMKAGFGWENGPFEIWDAVGIQKGIELATEAGFTVSDWVKSVESFYKVNEEGQSIFFDKNSGNYNNIPGQEAFIILDNIRKNKTLWSNSGSAIQDLGDGIINFEIRSKMNSLGGEVLDGLNRAIDLAEKEYDGLVIGNQGANFSVGANLAMILMMAIEQDWDDLNMAIAYFQKSMMRVRYSSVPVVVAPHGLTLGGGCEMTMHADKVVAAAETYIGLVETGVGVIPGGGGTKE
;
A
#
# COMPACT_ATOMS: atom_id res chain seq x y z
N PRO A 1 16.50 -25.24 -20.89
CA PRO A 1 15.28 -25.67 -21.59
C PRO A 1 15.43 -25.41 -23.09
N ASP A 2 14.93 -26.30 -23.94
CA ASP A 2 15.10 -26.27 -25.41
C ASP A 2 14.61 -24.95 -26.03
N TYR A 3 13.50 -24.39 -25.51
CA TYR A 3 12.97 -23.12 -25.99
C TYR A 3 13.96 -21.94 -25.76
N ILE A 4 14.73 -21.94 -24.67
CA ILE A 4 15.75 -20.91 -24.41
C ILE A 4 16.86 -21.00 -25.47
N ASN A 5 17.35 -22.19 -25.73
CA ASN A 5 18.38 -22.40 -26.75
C ASN A 5 17.90 -21.97 -28.13
N MET A 6 16.69 -22.35 -28.52
CA MET A 6 16.02 -21.91 -29.75
C MET A 6 15.88 -20.38 -29.82
N MET A 7 15.46 -19.73 -28.75
CA MET A 7 15.36 -18.26 -28.70
C MET A 7 16.73 -17.59 -28.86
N MET A 8 17.78 -18.14 -28.24
CA MET A 8 19.15 -17.64 -28.37
C MET A 8 19.68 -17.77 -29.80
N GLU A 9 19.48 -18.95 -30.44
CA GLU A 9 19.87 -19.21 -31.81
C GLU A 9 19.18 -18.28 -32.81
N ASN A 10 17.89 -18.02 -32.60
CA ASN A 10 17.09 -17.10 -33.42
C ASN A 10 17.27 -15.61 -33.04
N LYS A 11 18.09 -15.30 -32.03
CA LYS A 11 18.31 -13.95 -31.51
C LYS A 11 17.02 -13.26 -31.02
N TRP A 12 16.10 -14.02 -30.43
CA TRP A 12 14.87 -13.48 -29.85
C TRP A 12 15.14 -13.04 -28.41
N LEU A 13 15.79 -11.88 -28.26
CA LEU A 13 16.34 -11.37 -27.01
C LEU A 13 15.45 -10.34 -26.29
N GLY A 14 14.19 -10.21 -26.72
CA GLY A 14 13.23 -9.27 -26.18
C GLY A 14 13.20 -7.94 -26.95
N SER A 15 12.94 -6.84 -26.25
CA SER A 15 12.73 -5.51 -26.87
C SER A 15 13.89 -5.04 -27.75
N LYS A 16 15.11 -5.45 -27.44
CA LYS A 16 16.33 -5.10 -28.21
C LYS A 16 16.35 -5.67 -29.62
N THR A 17 15.61 -6.76 -29.84
CA THR A 17 15.51 -7.46 -31.12
C THR A 17 14.05 -7.52 -31.63
N GLU A 18 13.18 -6.68 -31.07
CA GLU A 18 11.76 -6.53 -31.40
C GLU A 18 10.89 -7.76 -31.09
N GLN A 19 11.48 -8.85 -30.64
CA GLN A 19 10.78 -10.07 -30.24
C GLN A 19 11.57 -10.88 -29.20
N GLY A 20 10.85 -11.63 -28.37
CA GLY A 20 11.36 -12.51 -27.32
C GLY A 20 10.25 -13.46 -26.89
N PHE A 21 9.93 -13.55 -25.59
CA PHE A 21 8.70 -14.23 -25.15
C PHE A 21 7.42 -13.54 -25.66
N TYR A 22 7.54 -12.27 -26.04
CA TYR A 22 6.46 -11.46 -26.62
C TYR A 22 6.94 -10.81 -27.90
N LYS A 23 6.00 -10.59 -28.83
CA LYS A 23 6.22 -9.87 -30.08
C LYS A 23 5.09 -8.91 -30.33
N LYS A 24 5.41 -7.69 -30.73
CA LYS A 24 4.45 -6.68 -31.16
C LYS A 24 4.11 -6.93 -32.62
N VAL A 25 2.83 -7.17 -32.93
CA VAL A 25 2.31 -7.39 -34.27
C VAL A 25 1.24 -6.35 -34.61
N LYS A 26 0.97 -6.11 -35.89
CA LYS A 26 -0.18 -5.30 -36.31
C LYS A 26 -1.32 -6.24 -36.69
N ASN A 27 -2.51 -5.98 -36.17
CA ASN A 27 -3.72 -6.69 -36.57
C ASN A 27 -4.26 -6.19 -37.92
N ALA A 28 -5.35 -6.79 -38.41
CA ALA A 28 -5.97 -6.44 -39.69
C ALA A 28 -6.41 -4.95 -39.77
N ASP A 29 -6.72 -4.33 -38.65
CA ASP A 29 -7.12 -2.91 -38.54
C ASP A 29 -5.92 -1.96 -38.39
N GLY A 30 -4.69 -2.47 -38.47
CA GLY A 30 -3.45 -1.69 -38.30
C GLY A 30 -3.11 -1.35 -36.86
N LYS A 31 -3.89 -1.80 -35.87
CA LYS A 31 -3.61 -1.60 -34.44
C LYS A 31 -2.55 -2.59 -33.97
N SER A 32 -1.68 -2.10 -33.06
CA SER A 32 -0.65 -2.93 -32.46
C SER A 32 -1.21 -3.84 -31.38
N GLU A 33 -0.89 -5.13 -31.46
CA GLU A 33 -1.19 -6.15 -30.46
C GLU A 33 0.09 -6.84 -30.00
N ILE A 34 0.07 -7.39 -28.78
CA ILE A 34 1.19 -8.15 -28.23
C ILE A 34 0.81 -9.63 -28.27
N HIS A 35 1.56 -10.40 -29.05
CA HIS A 35 1.45 -11.85 -29.12
C HIS A 35 2.48 -12.50 -28.19
N GLY A 36 2.10 -13.58 -27.53
CA GLY A 36 3.00 -14.41 -26.72
C GLY A 36 3.54 -15.58 -27.51
N LEU A 37 4.77 -15.98 -27.21
CA LEU A 37 5.38 -17.19 -27.77
C LEU A 37 4.73 -18.43 -27.12
N ASN A 38 4.11 -19.27 -27.93
CA ASN A 38 3.68 -20.60 -27.52
C ASN A 38 4.92 -21.49 -27.40
N LEU A 39 5.20 -22.03 -26.21
CA LEU A 39 6.43 -22.77 -25.94
C LEU A 39 6.44 -24.19 -26.49
N ASP A 40 5.28 -24.69 -26.94
CA ASP A 40 5.16 -26.01 -27.55
C ASP A 40 5.31 -25.92 -29.07
N SER A 41 4.62 -24.95 -29.70
CA SER A 41 4.62 -24.78 -31.17
C SER A 41 5.71 -23.82 -31.67
N TYR A 42 6.31 -23.02 -30.79
CA TYR A 42 7.23 -21.92 -31.10
C TYR A 42 6.65 -20.84 -32.05
N GLN A 43 5.32 -20.73 -32.05
CA GLN A 43 4.61 -19.73 -32.86
C GLN A 43 4.12 -18.60 -31.94
N TYR A 44 4.05 -17.37 -32.49
CA TYR A 44 3.47 -16.24 -31.78
C TYR A 44 1.95 -16.22 -31.98
N GLU A 45 1.24 -16.25 -30.87
CA GLU A 45 -0.22 -16.33 -30.83
C GLU A 45 -0.81 -15.21 -29.99
N ASN A 46 -2.02 -14.77 -30.36
CA ASN A 46 -2.76 -13.87 -29.49
C ASN A 46 -3.16 -14.65 -28.22
N GLN A 47 -2.60 -14.25 -27.10
CA GLN A 47 -2.92 -14.83 -25.81
C GLN A 47 -4.15 -14.13 -25.25
N GLY A 48 -5.23 -14.87 -25.05
CA GLY A 48 -6.40 -14.39 -24.33
C GLY A 48 -6.04 -13.93 -22.92
N LYS A 49 -6.86 -13.07 -22.32
CA LYS A 49 -6.67 -12.69 -20.92
C LYS A 49 -6.80 -13.92 -20.02
N ALA A 50 -5.74 -14.23 -19.30
CA ALA A 50 -5.80 -15.25 -18.26
C ALA A 50 -6.79 -14.80 -17.17
N ASN A 51 -7.78 -15.63 -16.90
CA ASN A 51 -8.79 -15.40 -15.86
C ASN A 51 -8.74 -16.57 -14.87
N PHE A 52 -8.27 -16.30 -13.67
CA PHE A 52 -8.18 -17.26 -12.58
C PHE A 52 -9.00 -16.79 -11.40
N ALA A 53 -9.86 -17.64 -10.87
CA ALA A 53 -10.70 -17.33 -9.72
C ALA A 53 -9.86 -16.86 -8.53
N THR A 54 -8.70 -17.45 -8.30
CA THR A 54 -7.76 -17.05 -7.25
C THR A 54 -7.33 -15.59 -7.38
N LEU A 55 -7.03 -15.10 -8.59
CA LEU A 55 -6.64 -13.71 -8.83
C LEU A 55 -7.81 -12.76 -8.66
N GLU A 56 -9.01 -13.15 -9.10
CA GLU A 56 -10.22 -12.33 -8.92
C GLU A 56 -10.52 -12.07 -7.44
N LEU A 57 -10.36 -13.09 -6.57
CA LEU A 57 -10.57 -12.96 -5.14
C LEU A 57 -9.62 -11.94 -4.48
N THR A 58 -8.45 -11.69 -5.06
CA THR A 58 -7.48 -10.74 -4.49
C THR A 58 -7.70 -9.29 -4.90
N LYS A 59 -8.54 -9.01 -5.90
CA LYS A 59 -8.74 -7.65 -6.43
C LYS A 59 -9.28 -6.64 -5.41
N ASN A 60 -10.06 -7.13 -4.45
CA ASN A 60 -10.67 -6.30 -3.41
C ASN A 60 -9.87 -6.27 -2.11
N ILE A 61 -8.67 -6.84 -2.09
CA ILE A 61 -7.78 -6.81 -0.93
C ILE A 61 -6.81 -5.66 -1.15
N ASP A 62 -6.94 -4.62 -0.35
CA ASP A 62 -6.18 -3.37 -0.53
C ASP A 62 -4.69 -3.58 -0.23
N LYS A 63 -4.35 -4.21 0.89
CA LYS A 63 -2.95 -4.46 1.26
C LYS A 63 -2.38 -5.65 0.48
N PRO A 64 -1.32 -5.45 -0.33
CA PRO A 64 -0.70 -6.53 -1.11
C PRO A 64 -0.26 -7.72 -0.27
N ILE A 65 0.27 -7.46 0.92
CA ILE A 65 0.74 -8.51 1.83
C ILE A 65 -0.37 -9.50 2.23
N ASP A 66 -1.60 -9.02 2.37
CA ASP A 66 -2.74 -9.86 2.77
C ASP A 66 -3.24 -10.77 1.64
N ARG A 67 -2.88 -10.44 0.39
CA ARG A 67 -3.24 -11.23 -0.80
C ARG A 67 -2.56 -12.59 -0.81
N PHE A 68 -1.35 -12.70 -0.25
CA PHE A 68 -0.56 -13.94 -0.32
C PHE A 68 -1.26 -15.14 0.31
N LYS A 69 -1.99 -14.96 1.41
CA LYS A 69 -2.78 -16.05 2.02
C LYS A 69 -3.86 -16.59 1.08
N VAL A 70 -4.54 -15.70 0.36
CA VAL A 70 -5.56 -16.06 -0.62
C VAL A 70 -4.93 -16.74 -1.83
N LEU A 71 -3.82 -16.19 -2.32
CA LEU A 71 -3.10 -16.73 -3.49
C LEU A 71 -2.62 -18.16 -3.27
N ILE A 72 -1.99 -18.46 -2.13
CA ILE A 72 -1.53 -19.83 -1.82
C ILE A 72 -2.69 -20.80 -1.53
N GLY A 73 -3.86 -20.30 -1.11
CA GLY A 73 -5.07 -21.09 -0.89
C GLY A 73 -5.79 -21.49 -2.19
N GLY A 74 -5.46 -20.87 -3.31
CA GLY A 74 -6.10 -21.09 -4.60
C GLY A 74 -5.91 -22.52 -5.13
N LYS A 75 -6.97 -23.09 -5.72
CA LYS A 75 -6.96 -24.46 -6.29
C LYS A 75 -6.71 -24.50 -7.78
N ASP A 76 -6.65 -23.34 -8.44
CA ASP A 76 -6.36 -23.20 -9.87
C ASP A 76 -4.84 -23.09 -10.15
N LYS A 77 -4.48 -22.96 -11.44
CA LYS A 77 -3.07 -22.81 -11.85
C LYS A 77 -2.37 -21.60 -11.25
N ALA A 78 -3.09 -20.51 -10.95
CA ALA A 78 -2.52 -19.36 -10.29
C ALA A 78 -2.11 -19.71 -8.85
N GLY A 79 -2.99 -20.35 -8.08
CA GLY A 79 -2.67 -20.83 -6.74
C GLY A 79 -1.49 -21.80 -6.72
N GLU A 80 -1.45 -22.74 -7.69
CA GLU A 80 -0.32 -23.68 -7.83
C GLU A 80 0.99 -22.94 -8.11
N LEU A 81 0.99 -21.97 -9.02
CA LEU A 81 2.15 -21.15 -9.34
C LEU A 81 2.67 -20.41 -8.10
N TYR A 82 1.78 -19.76 -7.35
CA TYR A 82 2.18 -19.04 -6.13
C TYR A 82 2.76 -19.97 -5.06
N ARG A 83 2.16 -21.13 -4.82
CA ARG A 83 2.70 -22.14 -3.87
C ARG A 83 4.12 -22.56 -4.24
N LYS A 84 4.33 -22.95 -5.50
CA LYS A 84 5.64 -23.40 -5.98
C LYS A 84 6.68 -22.28 -5.96
N SER A 85 6.32 -21.09 -6.44
CA SER A 85 7.23 -19.95 -6.51
C SER A 85 7.63 -19.45 -5.14
N LEU A 86 6.67 -19.30 -4.21
CA LEU A 86 6.95 -18.88 -2.84
C LEU A 86 7.73 -19.95 -2.07
N GLY A 87 7.39 -21.22 -2.23
CA GLY A 87 8.15 -22.31 -1.62
C GLY A 87 9.62 -22.30 -2.05
N ALA A 88 9.88 -22.14 -3.33
CA ALA A 88 11.25 -22.03 -3.86
C ALA A 88 11.96 -20.77 -3.35
N LEU A 89 11.24 -19.62 -3.33
CA LEU A 89 11.77 -18.36 -2.83
C LEU A 89 12.18 -18.46 -1.36
N PHE A 90 11.29 -18.97 -0.50
CA PHE A 90 11.53 -19.10 0.93
C PHE A 90 12.72 -20.02 1.23
N ALA A 91 12.79 -21.16 0.54
CA ALA A 91 13.97 -22.03 0.64
C ALA A 91 15.23 -21.27 0.25
N TYR A 92 15.24 -20.61 -0.90
CA TYR A 92 16.38 -19.87 -1.42
C TYR A 92 16.89 -18.81 -0.42
N VAL A 93 16.00 -17.89 0.02
CA VAL A 93 16.40 -16.80 0.90
C VAL A 93 16.88 -17.30 2.27
N SER A 94 16.32 -18.41 2.77
CA SER A 94 16.74 -19.00 4.05
C SER A 94 18.21 -19.45 4.03
N HIS A 95 18.69 -19.94 2.89
CA HIS A 95 20.08 -20.36 2.70
C HIS A 95 21.02 -19.19 2.40
N LYS A 96 20.48 -18.05 1.93
CA LYS A 96 21.29 -16.86 1.62
C LYS A 96 21.63 -16.01 2.86
N ILE A 97 21.05 -16.31 3.98
CA ILE A 97 21.48 -15.84 5.29
C ILE A 97 22.38 -16.94 5.91
N PRO A 98 23.69 -16.76 6.16
CA PRO A 98 24.48 -15.50 6.10
C PRO A 98 25.28 -15.27 4.82
N GLU A 99 25.10 -16.05 3.75
CA GLU A 99 25.98 -16.01 2.56
C GLU A 99 26.05 -14.61 1.92
N ILE A 100 24.90 -13.91 1.81
CA ILE A 100 24.80 -12.59 1.19
C ILE A 100 24.69 -11.49 2.25
N SER A 101 23.98 -11.75 3.33
CA SER A 101 23.74 -10.81 4.42
C SER A 101 23.54 -11.56 5.73
N ASP A 102 24.01 -11.00 6.83
CA ASP A 102 23.76 -11.53 8.17
C ASP A 102 22.35 -11.18 8.67
N GLU A 103 21.81 -10.03 8.22
CA GLU A 103 20.51 -9.54 8.67
C GLU A 103 19.44 -9.72 7.57
N LEU A 104 18.35 -10.35 7.93
CA LEU A 104 17.26 -10.71 7.01
C LEU A 104 16.54 -9.46 6.42
N TYR A 105 16.41 -8.37 7.18
CA TYR A 105 15.77 -7.15 6.70
C TYR A 105 16.48 -6.52 5.51
N LYS A 106 17.80 -6.66 5.41
CA LYS A 106 18.59 -6.17 4.27
C LYS A 106 18.24 -6.90 2.97
N VAL A 107 17.88 -8.19 3.06
CA VAL A 107 17.41 -8.95 1.88
C VAL A 107 16.05 -8.41 1.42
N ASP A 108 15.14 -8.14 2.37
CA ASP A 108 13.84 -7.56 2.06
C ASP A 108 13.99 -6.16 1.46
N ASP A 109 14.82 -5.31 2.04
CA ASP A 109 15.08 -3.96 1.54
C ASP A 109 15.76 -3.98 0.16
N ALA A 110 16.67 -4.91 -0.10
CA ALA A 110 17.30 -5.09 -1.41
C ALA A 110 16.27 -5.47 -2.48
N MET A 111 15.30 -6.33 -2.16
CA MET A 111 14.23 -6.68 -3.10
C MET A 111 13.27 -5.51 -3.33
N LYS A 112 12.94 -4.76 -2.29
CA LYS A 112 12.11 -3.54 -2.41
C LYS A 112 12.83 -2.47 -3.25
N ALA A 113 14.08 -2.16 -2.95
CA ALA A 113 14.84 -1.13 -3.64
C ALA A 113 15.28 -1.53 -5.06
N GLY A 114 15.70 -2.79 -5.25
CA GLY A 114 16.26 -3.24 -6.52
C GLY A 114 15.24 -3.68 -7.56
N PHE A 115 14.11 -4.21 -7.14
CA PHE A 115 13.07 -4.78 -8.02
C PHE A 115 11.70 -4.12 -7.88
N GLY A 116 11.57 -3.10 -7.02
CA GLY A 116 10.31 -2.41 -6.80
C GLY A 116 9.24 -3.29 -6.13
N TRP A 117 9.63 -4.27 -5.34
CA TRP A 117 8.68 -5.06 -4.58
C TRP A 117 8.07 -4.23 -3.45
N GLU A 118 6.79 -4.40 -3.20
CA GLU A 118 6.12 -3.74 -2.06
C GLU A 118 6.44 -4.43 -0.73
N ASN A 119 6.68 -5.74 -0.77
CA ASN A 119 7.03 -6.55 0.40
C ASN A 119 8.23 -7.44 0.08
N GLY A 120 9.14 -7.56 1.02
CA GLY A 120 10.28 -8.44 0.89
C GLY A 120 9.96 -9.92 1.17
N PRO A 121 10.86 -10.85 0.81
CA PRO A 121 10.66 -12.29 0.97
C PRO A 121 10.31 -12.73 2.40
N PHE A 122 10.99 -12.19 3.40
CA PHE A 122 10.75 -12.54 4.80
C PHE A 122 9.45 -11.91 5.34
N GLU A 123 9.11 -10.70 4.91
CA GLU A 123 7.81 -10.08 5.20
C GLU A 123 6.67 -10.93 4.63
N ILE A 124 6.80 -11.39 3.38
CA ILE A 124 5.81 -12.28 2.74
C ILE A 124 5.71 -13.61 3.50
N TRP A 125 6.84 -14.15 3.94
CA TRP A 125 6.87 -15.40 4.67
C TRP A 125 6.17 -15.28 6.03
N ASP A 126 6.41 -14.20 6.77
CA ASP A 126 5.67 -13.91 8.02
C ASP A 126 4.16 -13.82 7.78
N ALA A 127 3.74 -13.13 6.71
CA ALA A 127 2.33 -13.00 6.36
C ALA A 127 1.68 -14.35 6.02
N VAL A 128 2.40 -15.23 5.34
CA VAL A 128 1.96 -16.60 5.02
C VAL A 128 1.97 -17.49 6.27
N GLY A 129 2.91 -17.25 7.17
CA GLY A 129 3.23 -18.04 8.36
C GLY A 129 4.44 -18.95 8.14
N ILE A 130 5.34 -18.96 9.14
CA ILE A 130 6.64 -19.66 9.05
C ILE A 130 6.44 -21.14 8.69
N GLN A 131 5.61 -21.85 9.47
CA GLN A 131 5.37 -23.28 9.25
C GLN A 131 4.75 -23.56 7.88
N LYS A 132 3.80 -22.72 7.45
CA LYS A 132 3.20 -22.84 6.11
C LYS A 132 4.22 -22.63 5.00
N GLY A 133 5.13 -21.69 5.15
CA GLY A 133 6.22 -21.49 4.19
C GLY A 133 7.20 -22.67 4.11
N ILE A 134 7.48 -23.33 5.25
CA ILE A 134 8.28 -24.57 5.29
C ILE A 134 7.58 -25.70 4.52
N GLU A 135 6.26 -25.85 4.72
CA GLU A 135 5.45 -26.82 3.98
C GLU A 135 5.49 -26.54 2.46
N LEU A 136 5.30 -25.29 2.06
CA LEU A 136 5.35 -24.88 0.64
C LEU A 136 6.73 -25.16 0.01
N ALA A 137 7.81 -24.92 0.72
CA ALA A 137 9.15 -25.25 0.26
C ALA A 137 9.30 -26.76 0.04
N THR A 138 8.85 -27.57 1.00
CA THR A 138 8.89 -29.04 0.92
C THR A 138 8.03 -29.57 -0.24
N GLU A 139 6.81 -29.05 -0.40
CA GLU A 139 5.92 -29.40 -1.53
C GLU A 139 6.54 -29.03 -2.89
N ALA A 140 7.32 -27.94 -2.95
CA ALA A 140 8.04 -27.52 -4.14
C ALA A 140 9.35 -28.31 -4.39
N GLY A 141 9.72 -29.25 -3.51
CA GLY A 141 10.92 -30.08 -3.62
C GLY A 141 12.19 -29.44 -3.07
N PHE A 142 12.05 -28.43 -2.21
CA PHE A 142 13.18 -27.72 -1.59
C PHE A 142 13.19 -27.90 -0.07
N THR A 143 14.34 -27.65 0.53
CA THR A 143 14.51 -27.61 1.99
C THR A 143 14.85 -26.19 2.42
N VAL A 144 14.35 -25.78 3.57
CA VAL A 144 14.74 -24.52 4.21
C VAL A 144 15.97 -24.74 5.11
N SER A 145 16.70 -23.68 5.39
CA SER A 145 17.81 -23.72 6.34
C SER A 145 17.31 -24.01 7.77
N ASP A 146 18.08 -24.77 8.56
CA ASP A 146 17.67 -25.25 9.88
C ASP A 146 17.33 -24.13 10.88
N TRP A 147 17.99 -22.98 10.77
CA TRP A 147 17.73 -21.85 11.67
C TRP A 147 16.28 -21.35 11.62
N VAL A 148 15.61 -21.48 10.47
CA VAL A 148 14.21 -21.05 10.31
C VAL A 148 13.26 -21.87 11.16
N LYS A 149 13.58 -23.15 11.41
CA LYS A 149 12.71 -24.06 12.16
C LYS A 149 12.49 -23.65 13.61
N SER A 150 13.37 -22.82 14.17
CA SER A 150 13.29 -22.29 15.53
C SER A 150 12.68 -20.89 15.62
N VAL A 151 12.34 -20.28 14.48
CA VAL A 151 11.80 -18.92 14.42
C VAL A 151 10.29 -18.94 14.46
N GLU A 152 9.71 -18.13 15.34
CA GLU A 152 8.26 -17.94 15.43
C GLU A 152 7.77 -16.90 14.38
N SER A 153 8.54 -15.83 14.19
CA SER A 153 8.28 -14.74 13.24
C SER A 153 9.60 -14.07 12.90
N PHE A 154 9.77 -13.61 11.66
CA PHE A 154 10.98 -12.86 11.27
C PHE A 154 10.96 -11.43 11.77
N TYR A 155 9.77 -10.84 11.87
CA TYR A 155 9.55 -9.49 12.36
C TYR A 155 8.56 -9.47 13.52
N LYS A 156 8.79 -8.58 14.46
CA LYS A 156 7.87 -8.26 15.55
C LYS A 156 7.81 -6.73 15.72
N VAL A 157 6.89 -6.29 16.55
CA VAL A 157 6.80 -4.90 16.99
C VAL A 157 7.05 -4.90 18.49
N ASN A 158 8.00 -4.06 18.97
CA ASN A 158 8.28 -3.91 20.39
C ASN A 158 7.23 -3.03 21.08
N GLU A 159 7.38 -2.83 22.39
CA GLU A 159 6.43 -2.05 23.20
C GLU A 159 6.38 -0.57 22.80
N GLU A 160 7.47 -0.04 22.27
CA GLU A 160 7.58 1.32 21.76
C GLU A 160 6.94 1.53 20.37
N GLY A 161 6.50 0.44 19.73
CA GLY A 161 5.92 0.47 18.38
C GLY A 161 6.95 0.45 17.25
N GLN A 162 8.19 0.09 17.55
CA GLN A 162 9.25 -0.05 16.55
C GLN A 162 9.25 -1.45 15.97
N SER A 163 9.55 -1.57 14.67
CA SER A 163 9.78 -2.86 14.02
C SER A 163 11.12 -3.43 14.45
N ILE A 164 11.12 -4.70 14.86
CA ILE A 164 12.30 -5.46 15.24
C ILE A 164 12.38 -6.72 14.37
N PHE A 165 13.59 -7.17 14.06
CA PHE A 165 13.84 -8.36 13.25
C PHE A 165 14.55 -9.45 14.06
N PHE A 166 14.31 -10.71 13.69
CA PHE A 166 15.01 -11.85 14.27
C PHE A 166 16.46 -11.88 13.78
N ASP A 167 17.40 -11.78 14.69
CA ASP A 167 18.82 -11.95 14.41
C ASP A 167 19.20 -13.41 14.62
N LYS A 168 19.53 -14.09 13.53
CA LYS A 168 19.94 -15.49 13.51
C LYS A 168 21.18 -15.75 14.39
N ASN A 169 22.12 -14.79 14.47
CA ASN A 169 23.39 -14.99 15.15
C ASN A 169 23.22 -14.95 16.68
N SER A 170 22.41 -14.02 17.18
CA SER A 170 22.12 -13.90 18.61
C SER A 170 20.93 -14.74 19.08
N GLY A 171 20.03 -15.14 18.16
CA GLY A 171 18.75 -15.79 18.48
C GLY A 171 17.73 -14.85 19.11
N ASN A 172 17.95 -13.55 19.07
CA ASN A 172 17.11 -12.51 19.66
C ASN A 172 16.50 -11.61 18.60
N TYR A 173 15.59 -10.73 19.03
CA TYR A 173 15.04 -9.66 18.18
C TYR A 173 15.81 -8.37 18.43
N ASN A 174 16.25 -7.72 17.36
CA ASN A 174 17.00 -6.47 17.37
C ASN A 174 16.23 -5.38 16.61
N ASN A 175 16.42 -4.12 16.99
CA ASN A 175 15.86 -2.98 16.26
C ASN A 175 16.45 -2.91 14.84
N ILE A 176 15.62 -2.52 13.87
CA ILE A 176 16.10 -2.24 12.51
C ILE A 176 16.79 -0.88 12.54
N PRO A 177 18.11 -0.81 12.26
CA PRO A 177 18.84 0.45 12.32
C PRO A 177 18.28 1.51 11.38
N GLY A 178 18.23 2.77 11.84
CA GLY A 178 17.74 3.91 11.07
C GLY A 178 16.22 4.09 11.08
N GLN A 179 15.50 3.26 11.83
CA GLN A 179 14.04 3.40 12.02
C GLN A 179 13.67 4.07 13.36
N GLU A 180 14.61 4.42 14.19
CA GLU A 180 14.40 4.95 15.55
C GLU A 180 13.65 6.29 15.55
N ALA A 181 13.78 7.06 14.48
CA ALA A 181 13.14 8.36 14.33
C ALA A 181 11.79 8.31 13.59
N PHE A 182 11.34 7.11 13.16
CA PHE A 182 10.11 6.99 12.39
C PHE A 182 8.97 6.43 13.24
N ILE A 183 7.81 7.08 13.12
CA ILE A 183 6.55 6.55 13.64
C ILE A 183 5.89 5.74 12.51
N ILE A 184 5.69 4.44 12.74
CA ILE A 184 4.98 3.57 11.79
C ILE A 184 3.57 3.38 12.34
N LEU A 185 2.58 3.99 11.69
CA LEU A 185 1.19 3.99 12.16
C LEU A 185 0.62 2.57 12.27
N ASP A 186 0.93 1.67 11.34
CA ASP A 186 0.52 0.26 11.40
C ASP A 186 0.96 -0.42 12.70
N ASN A 187 2.14 -0.11 13.18
CA ASN A 187 2.70 -0.71 14.40
C ASN A 187 1.99 -0.24 15.67
N ILE A 188 1.63 1.04 15.71
CA ILE A 188 1.02 1.64 16.90
C ILE A 188 -0.51 1.49 16.93
N ARG A 189 -1.16 1.20 15.80
CA ARG A 189 -2.63 1.11 15.72
C ARG A 189 -3.22 0.17 16.75
N LYS A 190 -2.60 -0.97 17.01
CA LYS A 190 -3.14 -1.99 17.91
C LYS A 190 -3.24 -1.53 19.36
N ASN A 191 -2.26 -0.75 19.81
CA ASN A 191 -2.10 -0.40 21.22
C ASN A 191 -2.38 1.08 21.52
N LYS A 192 -2.33 1.95 20.50
CA LYS A 192 -2.43 3.41 20.67
C LYS A 192 -3.59 4.05 19.91
N THR A 193 -4.52 3.28 19.36
CA THR A 193 -5.75 3.83 18.77
C THR A 193 -6.70 4.25 19.87
N LEU A 194 -7.02 5.55 19.92
CA LEU A 194 -7.95 6.15 20.86
C LEU A 194 -9.40 6.02 20.38
N TRP A 195 -9.58 6.12 19.06
CA TRP A 195 -10.88 6.03 18.41
C TRP A 195 -10.75 5.70 16.92
N SER A 196 -11.77 5.06 16.34
CA SER A 196 -11.83 4.82 14.89
C SER A 196 -13.26 4.60 14.41
N ASN A 197 -13.48 4.86 13.11
CA ASN A 197 -14.67 4.48 12.36
C ASN A 197 -14.26 3.82 11.03
N SER A 198 -15.19 3.68 10.08
CA SER A 198 -14.93 3.07 8.78
C SER A 198 -13.96 3.87 7.90
N GLY A 199 -13.87 5.20 8.08
CA GLY A 199 -13.10 6.10 7.21
C GLY A 199 -11.87 6.73 7.86
N SER A 200 -11.73 6.65 9.20
CA SER A 200 -10.66 7.34 9.90
C SER A 200 -10.31 6.72 11.25
N ALA A 201 -9.16 7.12 11.80
CA ALA A 201 -8.74 6.74 13.14
C ALA A 201 -7.97 7.87 13.83
N ILE A 202 -7.94 7.84 15.15
CA ILE A 202 -7.17 8.74 16.00
C ILE A 202 -6.20 7.90 16.81
N GLN A 203 -4.90 8.21 16.73
CA GLN A 203 -3.84 7.52 17.47
C GLN A 203 -3.12 8.48 18.39
N ASP A 204 -2.70 7.99 19.55
CA ASP A 204 -1.78 8.68 20.43
C ASP A 204 -0.34 8.47 19.93
N LEU A 205 0.34 9.55 19.55
CA LEU A 205 1.75 9.50 19.14
C LEU A 205 2.73 9.60 20.32
N GLY A 206 2.24 9.92 21.51
CA GLY A 206 3.03 10.28 22.67
C GLY A 206 3.30 11.79 22.74
N ASP A 207 3.97 12.23 23.80
CA ASP A 207 4.38 13.62 24.03
C ASP A 207 3.24 14.65 23.92
N GLY A 208 2.02 14.26 24.27
CA GLY A 208 0.83 15.12 24.18
C GLY A 208 0.32 15.35 22.76
N ILE A 209 0.75 14.58 21.76
CA ILE A 209 0.36 14.74 20.36
C ILE A 209 -0.50 13.56 19.91
N ILE A 210 -1.61 13.86 19.24
CA ILE A 210 -2.42 12.85 18.57
C ILE A 210 -2.33 12.97 17.05
N ASN A 211 -2.57 11.85 16.35
CA ASN A 211 -2.66 11.79 14.90
C ASN A 211 -4.09 11.52 14.46
N PHE A 212 -4.58 12.27 13.50
CA PHE A 212 -5.77 11.94 12.73
C PHE A 212 -5.37 11.28 11.42
N GLU A 213 -5.77 10.03 11.24
CA GLU A 213 -5.47 9.21 10.08
C GLU A 213 -6.71 9.00 9.20
N ILE A 214 -6.62 9.40 7.94
CA ILE A 214 -7.64 9.08 6.93
C ILE A 214 -7.40 7.65 6.45
N ARG A 215 -8.47 6.83 6.39
CA ARG A 215 -8.41 5.39 6.06
C ARG A 215 -9.49 4.94 5.08
N SER A 216 -10.24 5.87 4.52
CA SER A 216 -11.22 5.62 3.48
C SER A 216 -10.55 5.16 2.19
N LYS A 217 -11.32 4.56 1.27
CA LYS A 217 -10.79 4.19 -0.05
C LYS A 217 -10.21 5.41 -0.76
N MET A 218 -8.94 5.29 -1.24
CA MET A 218 -8.19 6.40 -1.83
C MET A 218 -8.00 7.61 -0.90
N ASN A 219 -8.23 7.44 0.40
CA ASN A 219 -8.27 8.51 1.38
C ASN A 219 -9.20 9.67 0.97
N SER A 220 -10.35 9.33 0.37
CA SER A 220 -11.38 10.30 0.02
C SER A 220 -12.09 10.85 1.25
N LEU A 221 -12.47 12.12 1.20
CA LEU A 221 -13.12 12.82 2.29
C LEU A 221 -14.63 12.65 2.19
N GLY A 222 -15.18 11.72 2.95
CA GLY A 222 -16.60 11.50 3.16
C GLY A 222 -17.05 11.99 4.53
N GLY A 223 -18.36 11.84 4.84
CA GLY A 223 -18.93 12.26 6.11
C GLY A 223 -18.22 11.62 7.30
N GLU A 224 -17.94 10.31 7.23
CA GLU A 224 -17.25 9.56 8.27
C GLU A 224 -15.80 10.05 8.54
N VAL A 225 -15.13 10.60 7.52
CA VAL A 225 -13.81 11.20 7.68
C VAL A 225 -13.92 12.56 8.35
N LEU A 226 -14.89 13.37 7.96
CA LEU A 226 -15.15 14.69 8.57
C LEU A 226 -15.59 14.57 10.02
N ASP A 227 -16.42 13.57 10.34
CA ASP A 227 -16.81 13.26 11.72
C ASP A 227 -15.60 12.90 12.57
N GLY A 228 -14.72 12.06 12.03
CA GLY A 228 -13.48 11.70 12.69
C GLY A 228 -12.54 12.88 12.89
N LEU A 229 -12.41 13.76 11.88
CA LEU A 229 -11.62 14.98 11.98
C LEU A 229 -12.13 15.91 13.06
N ASN A 230 -13.43 16.19 13.08
CA ASN A 230 -14.03 17.04 14.11
C ASN A 230 -13.82 16.45 15.51
N ARG A 231 -13.96 15.11 15.64
CA ARG A 231 -13.67 14.42 16.90
C ARG A 231 -12.20 14.50 17.31
N ALA A 232 -11.28 14.41 16.35
CA ALA A 232 -9.85 14.56 16.63
C ALA A 232 -9.52 15.94 17.15
N ILE A 233 -10.11 16.98 16.58
CA ILE A 233 -9.95 18.36 17.04
C ILE A 233 -10.54 18.52 18.45
N ASP A 234 -11.78 18.04 18.71
CA ASP A 234 -12.38 18.09 20.05
C ASP A 234 -11.51 17.42 21.10
N LEU A 235 -10.94 16.28 20.77
CA LEU A 235 -10.08 15.52 21.67
C LEU A 235 -8.74 16.25 21.90
N ALA A 236 -8.14 16.78 20.82
CA ALA A 236 -6.89 17.52 20.90
C ALA A 236 -7.05 18.78 21.79
N GLU A 237 -8.09 19.56 21.54
CA GLU A 237 -8.39 20.79 22.30
C GLU A 237 -8.63 20.56 23.79
N LYS A 238 -9.11 19.36 24.14
CA LYS A 238 -9.48 19.04 25.52
C LYS A 238 -8.36 18.39 26.33
N GLU A 239 -7.57 17.53 25.71
CA GLU A 239 -6.70 16.57 26.43
C GLU A 239 -5.27 16.50 25.89
N TYR A 240 -4.94 17.20 24.78
CA TYR A 240 -3.64 17.11 24.11
C TYR A 240 -3.07 18.47 23.76
N ASP A 241 -1.78 18.52 23.43
CA ASP A 241 -1.05 19.77 23.12
C ASP A 241 -1.05 20.08 21.61
N GLY A 242 -1.42 19.11 20.77
CA GLY A 242 -1.45 19.30 19.31
C GLY A 242 -2.01 18.11 18.53
N LEU A 243 -2.36 18.41 17.26
CA LEU A 243 -2.91 17.45 16.31
C LEU A 243 -2.03 17.38 15.07
N VAL A 244 -1.66 16.16 14.67
CA VAL A 244 -1.11 15.88 13.34
C VAL A 244 -2.21 15.28 12.47
N ILE A 245 -2.38 15.78 11.26
CA ILE A 245 -3.21 15.15 10.23
C ILE A 245 -2.26 14.48 9.24
N GLY A 246 -2.20 13.14 9.29
CA GLY A 246 -1.27 12.38 8.47
C GLY A 246 -1.66 10.91 8.37
N ASN A 247 -1.27 10.29 7.27
CA ASN A 247 -1.43 8.86 7.03
C ASN A 247 -0.21 8.30 6.30
N GLN A 248 -0.12 6.98 6.18
CA GLN A 248 0.98 6.29 5.49
C GLN A 248 0.45 5.42 4.33
N GLY A 249 -0.66 5.84 3.71
CA GLY A 249 -1.16 5.27 2.46
C GLY A 249 -0.34 5.71 1.25
N ALA A 250 -0.74 5.26 0.06
CA ALA A 250 -0.09 5.67 -1.20
C ALA A 250 -0.26 7.16 -1.50
N ASN A 251 -1.34 7.76 -1.01
CA ASN A 251 -1.69 9.17 -1.19
C ASN A 251 -2.20 9.76 0.12
N PHE A 252 -1.99 11.05 0.32
CA PHE A 252 -2.56 11.75 1.47
C PHE A 252 -4.09 11.80 1.37
N SER A 253 -4.63 12.35 0.27
CA SER A 253 -6.07 12.35 -0.03
C SER A 253 -6.32 12.76 -1.49
N VAL A 254 -7.26 12.08 -2.15
CA VAL A 254 -7.73 12.47 -3.48
C VAL A 254 -8.90 13.48 -3.44
N GLY A 255 -9.25 13.98 -2.25
CA GLY A 255 -10.33 14.95 -2.06
C GLY A 255 -11.70 14.32 -1.81
N ALA A 256 -12.76 15.06 -2.12
CA ALA A 256 -14.12 14.64 -1.84
C ALA A 256 -14.57 13.40 -2.64
N ASN A 257 -15.53 12.67 -2.11
CA ASN A 257 -16.14 11.54 -2.82
C ASN A 257 -17.07 12.05 -3.94
N LEU A 258 -16.52 12.18 -5.15
CA LEU A 258 -17.27 12.69 -6.31
C LEU A 258 -18.48 11.84 -6.68
N ALA A 259 -18.45 10.53 -6.41
CA ALA A 259 -19.60 9.68 -6.70
C ALA A 259 -20.82 10.05 -5.84
N MET A 260 -20.61 10.37 -4.56
CA MET A 260 -21.69 10.85 -3.69
C MET A 260 -22.25 12.20 -4.16
N ILE A 261 -21.36 13.14 -4.50
CA ILE A 261 -21.78 14.46 -5.02
C ILE A 261 -22.61 14.30 -6.30
N LEU A 262 -22.16 13.44 -7.21
CA LEU A 262 -22.85 13.18 -8.46
C LEU A 262 -24.24 12.53 -8.21
N MET A 263 -24.34 11.58 -7.29
CA MET A 263 -25.63 10.95 -6.94
C MET A 263 -26.61 11.97 -6.39
N MET A 264 -26.23 12.78 -5.41
CA MET A 264 -27.08 13.86 -4.87
C MET A 264 -27.53 14.83 -5.97
N ALA A 265 -26.65 15.18 -6.91
CA ALA A 265 -26.99 16.07 -8.03
C ALA A 265 -27.96 15.41 -9.02
N ILE A 266 -27.82 14.11 -9.32
CA ILE A 266 -28.75 13.36 -10.19
C ILE A 266 -30.12 13.22 -9.54
N GLU A 267 -30.18 12.97 -8.24
CA GLU A 267 -31.41 12.84 -7.45
C GLU A 267 -32.04 14.21 -7.15
N GLN A 268 -31.33 15.30 -7.48
CA GLN A 268 -31.72 16.69 -7.21
C GLN A 268 -31.87 17.01 -5.71
N ASP A 269 -31.14 16.32 -4.86
CA ASP A 269 -31.10 16.51 -3.41
C ASP A 269 -30.21 17.71 -3.04
N TRP A 270 -30.59 18.88 -3.47
CA TRP A 270 -29.79 20.11 -3.34
C TRP A 270 -29.64 20.56 -1.89
N ASP A 271 -30.58 20.28 -1.02
CA ASP A 271 -30.49 20.61 0.39
C ASP A 271 -29.46 19.74 1.08
N ASP A 272 -29.43 18.44 0.81
CA ASP A 272 -28.41 17.51 1.34
C ASP A 272 -27.02 17.82 0.82
N LEU A 273 -26.93 18.15 -0.48
CA LEU A 273 -25.66 18.59 -1.08
C LEU A 273 -25.15 19.88 -0.42
N ASN A 274 -26.02 20.86 -0.20
CA ASN A 274 -25.66 22.12 0.47
C ASN A 274 -25.23 21.87 1.92
N MET A 275 -25.93 20.99 2.65
CA MET A 275 -25.54 20.60 4.01
C MET A 275 -24.18 19.92 4.04
N ALA A 276 -23.90 19.00 3.10
CA ALA A 276 -22.62 18.32 3.01
C ALA A 276 -21.45 19.28 2.74
N ILE A 277 -21.64 20.23 1.80
CA ILE A 277 -20.65 21.27 1.51
C ILE A 277 -20.43 22.18 2.72
N ALA A 278 -21.51 22.62 3.37
CA ALA A 278 -21.41 23.45 4.57
C ALA A 278 -20.71 22.73 5.73
N TYR A 279 -20.95 21.44 5.88
CA TYR A 279 -20.27 20.62 6.89
C TYR A 279 -18.76 20.48 6.58
N PHE A 280 -18.43 20.27 5.31
CA PHE A 280 -17.02 20.23 4.87
C PHE A 280 -16.32 21.57 5.18
N GLN A 281 -16.91 22.69 4.77
CA GLN A 281 -16.38 24.04 5.04
C GLN A 281 -16.19 24.29 6.54
N LYS A 282 -17.18 23.95 7.36
CA LYS A 282 -17.09 24.09 8.82
C LYS A 282 -15.96 23.26 9.40
N SER A 283 -15.76 22.04 8.89
CA SER A 283 -14.65 21.17 9.33
C SER A 283 -13.30 21.76 8.98
N MET A 284 -13.14 22.34 7.79
CA MET A 284 -11.90 23.06 7.42
C MET A 284 -11.67 24.28 8.31
N MET A 285 -12.71 25.06 8.60
CA MET A 285 -12.59 26.18 9.52
C MET A 285 -12.24 25.75 10.95
N ARG A 286 -12.66 24.56 11.38
CA ARG A 286 -12.23 24.01 12.67
C ARG A 286 -10.75 23.65 12.70
N VAL A 287 -10.20 23.13 11.60
CA VAL A 287 -8.74 22.95 11.46
C VAL A 287 -8.03 24.29 11.64
N ARG A 288 -8.50 25.33 10.95
CA ARG A 288 -7.88 26.66 10.95
C ARG A 288 -7.93 27.38 12.29
N TYR A 289 -9.01 27.22 13.02
CA TYR A 289 -9.26 27.96 14.27
C TYR A 289 -9.21 27.04 15.51
N SER A 290 -8.56 25.90 15.40
CA SER A 290 -8.29 25.04 16.55
C SER A 290 -7.51 25.79 17.62
N SER A 291 -7.84 25.58 18.89
CA SER A 291 -7.12 26.17 20.02
C SER A 291 -5.75 25.52 20.28
N VAL A 292 -5.46 24.39 19.64
CA VAL A 292 -4.16 23.72 19.64
C VAL A 292 -3.57 23.70 18.24
N PRO A 293 -2.23 23.66 18.10
CA PRO A 293 -1.58 23.57 16.79
C PRO A 293 -2.03 22.37 16.00
N VAL A 294 -2.38 22.60 14.73
CA VAL A 294 -2.69 21.55 13.75
C VAL A 294 -1.63 21.52 12.64
N VAL A 295 -0.94 20.41 12.52
CA VAL A 295 0.10 20.17 11.50
C VAL A 295 -0.41 19.16 10.49
N VAL A 296 -0.34 19.48 9.20
CA VAL A 296 -0.67 18.53 8.12
C VAL A 296 0.61 18.00 7.47
N ALA A 297 0.68 16.67 7.31
CA ALA A 297 1.82 15.97 6.71
C ALA A 297 1.42 15.34 5.35
N PRO A 298 1.26 16.15 4.28
CA PRO A 298 0.82 15.66 2.99
C PRO A 298 1.94 14.92 2.25
N HIS A 299 1.56 13.91 1.45
CA HIS A 299 2.46 13.14 0.60
C HIS A 299 1.70 12.57 -0.61
N GLY A 300 2.43 12.16 -1.65
CA GLY A 300 1.81 11.61 -2.86
C GLY A 300 0.75 12.55 -3.43
N LEU A 301 -0.41 12.05 -3.81
CA LEU A 301 -1.53 12.88 -4.27
C LEU A 301 -2.24 13.54 -3.08
N THR A 302 -2.33 14.87 -3.13
CA THR A 302 -3.00 15.74 -2.16
C THR A 302 -3.92 16.68 -2.92
N LEU A 303 -5.08 16.18 -3.34
CA LEU A 303 -5.93 16.81 -4.35
C LEU A 303 -7.23 17.34 -3.78
N GLY A 304 -7.76 18.41 -4.37
CA GLY A 304 -9.06 18.97 -4.05
C GLY A 304 -9.23 19.22 -2.57
N GLY A 305 -10.21 18.59 -1.93
CA GLY A 305 -10.46 18.70 -0.49
C GLY A 305 -9.26 18.34 0.40
N GLY A 306 -8.34 17.46 -0.06
CA GLY A 306 -7.08 17.19 0.63
C GLY A 306 -6.12 18.38 0.59
N CYS A 307 -6.08 19.08 -0.55
CA CYS A 307 -5.37 20.35 -0.67
C CYS A 307 -6.02 21.43 0.21
N GLU A 308 -7.34 21.55 0.20
CA GLU A 308 -8.07 22.50 1.03
C GLU A 308 -7.81 22.26 2.53
N MET A 309 -7.83 21.01 3.00
CA MET A 309 -7.46 20.66 4.38
C MET A 309 -6.02 21.12 4.71
N THR A 310 -5.11 20.91 3.79
CA THR A 310 -3.70 21.30 3.95
C THR A 310 -3.54 22.83 4.05
N MET A 311 -4.30 23.60 3.26
CA MET A 311 -4.27 25.06 3.28
C MET A 311 -4.80 25.66 4.59
N HIS A 312 -5.63 24.96 5.33
CA HIS A 312 -6.21 25.41 6.61
C HIS A 312 -5.36 25.07 7.84
N ALA A 313 -4.25 24.37 7.69
CA ALA A 313 -3.37 24.00 8.80
C ALA A 313 -2.51 25.18 9.31
N ASP A 314 -2.11 25.14 10.59
CA ASP A 314 -1.12 26.08 11.12
C ASP A 314 0.24 25.87 10.48
N LYS A 315 0.60 24.62 10.21
CA LYS A 315 1.86 24.22 9.57
C LYS A 315 1.67 23.05 8.63
N VAL A 316 2.37 23.11 7.50
CA VAL A 316 2.44 22.02 6.54
C VAL A 316 3.86 21.48 6.50
N VAL A 317 4.00 20.15 6.64
CA VAL A 317 5.27 19.44 6.49
C VAL A 317 5.08 18.40 5.36
N ALA A 318 5.28 18.85 4.15
CA ALA A 318 5.08 18.04 2.96
C ALA A 318 6.26 17.09 2.72
N ALA A 319 5.99 15.85 2.29
CA ALA A 319 7.02 14.97 1.75
C ALA A 319 7.58 15.53 0.44
N ALA A 320 8.81 15.15 0.09
CA ALA A 320 9.34 15.43 -1.24
C ALA A 320 8.41 14.83 -2.30
N GLU A 321 8.32 15.49 -3.46
CA GLU A 321 7.47 15.05 -4.59
C GLU A 321 5.96 14.98 -4.30
N THR A 322 5.47 15.65 -3.25
CA THR A 322 4.03 15.80 -3.02
C THR A 322 3.38 16.50 -4.21
N TYR A 323 2.40 15.83 -4.84
CA TYR A 323 1.60 16.42 -5.90
C TYR A 323 0.32 17.00 -5.31
N ILE A 324 0.30 18.33 -5.11
CA ILE A 324 -0.77 19.04 -4.40
C ILE A 324 -1.45 20.08 -5.29
N GLY A 325 -2.77 20.18 -5.21
CA GLY A 325 -3.51 21.21 -5.93
C GLY A 325 -5.02 21.10 -5.87
N LEU A 326 -5.66 22.19 -6.27
CA LEU A 326 -7.09 22.30 -6.48
C LEU A 326 -7.41 21.83 -7.91
N VAL A 327 -8.01 20.66 -8.05
CA VAL A 327 -8.24 19.99 -9.35
C VAL A 327 -9.73 19.93 -9.73
N GLU A 328 -10.58 20.56 -8.96
CA GLU A 328 -12.04 20.49 -9.03
C GLU A 328 -12.59 20.89 -10.41
N THR A 329 -12.01 21.92 -11.05
CA THR A 329 -12.44 22.38 -12.39
C THR A 329 -12.23 21.33 -13.48
N GLY A 330 -11.22 20.46 -13.30
CA GLY A 330 -10.97 19.34 -14.21
C GLY A 330 -12.06 18.28 -14.24
N VAL A 331 -12.92 18.25 -13.21
CA VAL A 331 -14.05 17.32 -13.07
C VAL A 331 -15.41 18.03 -13.05
N GLY A 332 -15.43 19.33 -13.39
CA GLY A 332 -16.67 20.10 -13.57
C GLY A 332 -17.27 20.66 -12.29
N VAL A 333 -16.52 20.74 -11.19
CA VAL A 333 -16.92 21.39 -9.95
C VAL A 333 -15.95 22.49 -9.56
N ILE A 334 -16.23 23.21 -8.47
CA ILE A 334 -15.34 24.26 -7.93
C ILE A 334 -14.81 23.82 -6.56
N PRO A 335 -13.69 24.37 -6.07
CA PRO A 335 -13.19 24.12 -4.72
C PRO A 335 -14.22 24.57 -3.68
N GLY A 336 -14.98 23.61 -3.14
CA GLY A 336 -16.13 23.89 -2.27
C GLY A 336 -15.77 24.00 -0.79
N GLY A 337 -14.59 23.51 -0.37
CA GLY A 337 -14.16 23.48 1.02
C GLY A 337 -13.48 24.75 1.54
N GLY A 338 -13.37 25.77 0.70
CA GLY A 338 -12.75 27.05 1.04
C GLY A 338 -11.48 27.39 0.26
N GLY A 339 -10.99 26.49 -0.58
CA GLY A 339 -9.74 26.66 -1.34
C GLY A 339 -9.71 27.86 -2.28
N THR A 340 -10.87 28.41 -2.64
CA THR A 340 -10.95 29.63 -3.48
C THR A 340 -10.76 30.94 -2.71
N LYS A 341 -10.77 30.90 -1.39
CA LYS A 341 -10.62 32.11 -0.56
C LYS A 341 -9.36 32.10 0.34
N GLU A 342 -8.61 31.03 0.35
CA GLU A 342 -7.32 30.89 1.06
C GLU A 342 -6.09 31.27 0.22
#